data_fa7a5d90fc9546d6789dc5161e088f49
#
_entry.id   fa7a5d90fc9546d6789dc5161e088f49
#
_cell.length_a   1.000
_cell.length_b   1.000
_cell.length_c   1.000
_cell.angle_alpha   90.00
_cell.angle_beta   90.00
_cell.angle_gamma   90.00
#
_symmetry.space_group_name_H-M   'P 1'
#
loop_
_entity.id
_entity.type
_entity.pdbx_description
1 polymer ?
#
loop_
_entity_poly.entity_id
_entity_poly.type
_entity_poly.pdbx_seq_one_letter_code
_entity_poly.pdbx_strand_id
1 'polypeptide(L)'
;MPSLRRLTSLPFLAGAFVVLTVLAMGPLQPVDRALQGSWSDERTPYATDLFMVLDNVAGQAVALPVLALTALWLAVRGRTWSPVRLVVLVEAAFFGGVGLLKVLLARGSTAMGDPRFFVGQLEGTGWEGIAYPSGHAAEAVLLYGAVVHLLCTHLSPGRATRIVLHLGWAGVMLLATGVSFWLGFHWTTDLVAGLLVGGMLLHLVLLAHRWWDDRAPRVLLPAQLDGRDEELTAGSDRTPAARA
;
A
#
# COMPACT_ATOMS: atom_id res chain seq x y z
N MET A 1 -19.89 0.40 -14.28
CA MET A 1 -19.08 1.54 -14.69
C MET A 1 -17.77 1.05 -15.32
N PRO A 2 -17.73 0.82 -16.64
CA PRO A 2 -16.56 0.24 -17.31
C PRO A 2 -15.35 1.18 -17.38
N SER A 3 -15.54 2.48 -17.33
CA SER A 3 -14.47 3.48 -17.40
C SER A 3 -13.54 3.47 -16.20
N LEU A 4 -14.05 3.38 -14.97
CA LEU A 4 -13.23 3.35 -13.75
C LEU A 4 -12.37 2.08 -13.68
N ARG A 5 -12.89 0.92 -14.11
CA ARG A 5 -12.10 -0.32 -14.16
C ARG A 5 -10.94 -0.26 -15.15
N ARG A 6 -11.04 0.55 -16.21
CA ARG A 6 -9.94 0.75 -17.16
C ARG A 6 -8.86 1.66 -16.58
N LEU A 7 -9.25 2.77 -15.92
CA LEU A 7 -8.33 3.72 -15.30
C LEU A 7 -7.55 3.15 -14.11
N THR A 8 -8.07 2.12 -13.46
CA THR A 8 -7.36 1.41 -12.38
C THR A 8 -6.74 0.09 -12.85
N SER A 9 -6.70 -0.18 -14.16
CA SER A 9 -6.06 -1.40 -14.68
C SER A 9 -4.53 -1.29 -14.61
N LEU A 10 -3.86 -2.42 -14.38
CA LEU A 10 -2.40 -2.47 -14.30
C LEU A 10 -1.69 -1.87 -15.53
N PRO A 11 -2.10 -2.17 -16.79
CA PRO A 11 -1.48 -1.56 -17.96
C PRO A 11 -1.65 -0.04 -18.02
N PHE A 12 -2.81 0.49 -17.59
CA PHE A 12 -3.05 1.92 -17.55
C PHE A 12 -2.17 2.61 -16.52
N LEU A 13 -2.10 2.07 -15.29
CA LEU A 13 -1.26 2.61 -14.22
C LEU A 13 0.22 2.58 -14.61
N ALA A 14 0.69 1.49 -15.21
CA ALA A 14 2.06 1.36 -15.71
C ALA A 14 2.38 2.38 -16.81
N GLY A 15 1.50 2.49 -17.80
CA GLY A 15 1.65 3.47 -18.87
C GLY A 15 1.64 4.91 -18.35
N ALA A 16 0.70 5.23 -17.45
CA ALA A 16 0.62 6.55 -16.81
C ALA A 16 1.88 6.87 -15.99
N PHE A 17 2.41 5.88 -15.24
CA PHE A 17 3.65 6.05 -14.48
C PHE A 17 4.85 6.32 -15.41
N VAL A 18 5.01 5.55 -16.49
CA VAL A 18 6.10 5.76 -17.46
C VAL A 18 5.99 7.14 -18.12
N VAL A 19 4.80 7.51 -18.60
CA VAL A 19 4.56 8.83 -19.22
C VAL A 19 4.85 9.96 -18.22
N LEU A 20 4.35 9.85 -16.99
CA LEU A 20 4.62 10.84 -15.95
C LEU A 20 6.12 10.96 -15.66
N THR A 21 6.84 9.81 -15.55
CA THR A 21 8.28 9.80 -15.27
C THR A 21 9.05 10.51 -16.39
N VAL A 22 8.76 10.20 -17.66
CA VAL A 22 9.39 10.86 -18.81
C VAL A 22 9.10 12.38 -18.81
N LEU A 23 7.87 12.78 -18.54
CA LEU A 23 7.50 14.20 -18.45
C LEU A 23 8.18 14.90 -17.26
N ALA A 24 8.29 14.22 -16.10
CA ALA A 24 8.99 14.74 -14.93
C ALA A 24 10.50 14.88 -15.13
N MET A 25 11.11 14.06 -16.00
CA MET A 25 12.51 14.20 -16.37
C MET A 25 12.80 15.45 -17.26
N GLY A 26 11.78 16.06 -17.81
CA GLY A 26 11.91 17.20 -18.74
C GLY A 26 10.85 18.29 -18.54
N PRO A 27 9.74 18.27 -19.32
CA PRO A 27 8.82 19.42 -19.42
C PRO A 27 8.06 19.76 -18.13
N LEU A 28 7.94 18.84 -17.17
CA LEU A 28 7.28 19.11 -15.89
C LEU A 28 8.21 19.68 -14.80
N GLN A 29 9.52 19.72 -15.01
CA GLN A 29 10.44 20.31 -14.02
C GLN A 29 10.15 21.78 -13.70
N PRO A 30 9.81 22.67 -14.68
CA PRO A 30 9.39 24.04 -14.37
C PRO A 30 8.09 24.09 -13.54
N VAL A 31 7.16 23.15 -13.78
CA VAL A 31 5.91 23.05 -13.02
C VAL A 31 6.20 22.62 -11.58
N ASP A 32 7.03 21.61 -11.39
CA ASP A 32 7.47 21.19 -10.07
C ASP A 32 8.11 22.33 -9.29
N ARG A 33 9.02 23.09 -9.91
CA ARG A 33 9.63 24.27 -9.27
C ARG A 33 8.62 25.38 -8.95
N ALA A 34 7.66 25.62 -9.82
CA ALA A 34 6.64 26.66 -9.61
C ALA A 34 5.65 26.28 -8.49
N LEU A 35 5.35 24.98 -8.35
CA LEU A 35 4.48 24.44 -7.32
C LEU A 35 5.23 24.08 -6.03
N GLN A 36 6.55 24.04 -6.07
CA GLN A 36 7.38 23.91 -4.88
C GLN A 36 7.06 25.06 -3.94
N GLY A 37 6.30 24.78 -2.93
CA GLY A 37 5.70 25.80 -2.12
C GLY A 37 6.69 26.74 -1.45
N SER A 38 6.82 27.94 -2.01
CA SER A 38 7.31 29.13 -1.29
C SER A 38 6.51 29.41 -0.01
N TRP A 39 5.33 28.81 0.10
CA TRP A 39 4.50 28.77 1.30
C TRP A 39 5.15 28.07 2.50
N SER A 40 6.20 27.27 2.29
CA SER A 40 6.93 26.67 3.40
C SER A 40 7.63 27.68 4.28
N ASP A 41 8.04 28.80 3.77
CA ASP A 41 8.79 29.83 4.49
C ASP A 41 7.89 30.71 5.39
N GLU A 42 6.57 30.71 5.11
CA GLU A 42 5.57 31.46 5.89
C GLU A 42 4.80 30.59 6.91
N ARG A 43 5.24 29.35 7.12
CA ARG A 43 4.51 28.39 8.00
C ARG A 43 4.62 28.79 9.46
N THR A 44 3.47 28.77 10.13
CA THR A 44 3.50 28.88 11.58
C THR A 44 4.07 27.58 12.19
N PRO A 45 4.93 27.65 13.21
CA PRO A 45 5.49 26.46 13.87
C PRO A 45 4.40 25.47 14.28
N TYR A 46 3.27 25.96 14.76
CA TYR A 46 2.13 25.14 15.19
C TYR A 46 1.53 24.27 14.07
N ALA A 47 1.37 24.84 12.88
CA ALA A 47 0.88 24.10 11.72
C ALA A 47 1.90 23.06 11.28
N THR A 48 3.19 23.37 11.31
CA THR A 48 4.25 22.44 10.96
C THR A 48 4.25 21.23 11.88
N ASP A 49 4.17 21.41 13.20
CA ASP A 49 4.14 20.30 14.16
C ASP A 49 2.92 19.39 13.94
N LEU A 50 1.73 19.98 13.71
CA LEU A 50 0.54 19.22 13.40
C LEU A 50 0.70 18.41 12.12
N PHE A 51 1.19 19.03 11.02
CA PHE A 51 1.37 18.33 9.76
C PHE A 51 2.47 17.27 9.82
N MET A 52 3.52 17.44 10.60
CA MET A 52 4.53 16.41 10.87
C MET A 52 3.93 15.19 11.58
N VAL A 53 3.01 15.39 12.53
CA VAL A 53 2.27 14.29 13.16
C VAL A 53 1.36 13.60 12.15
N LEU A 54 0.64 14.36 11.31
CA LEU A 54 -0.26 13.80 10.30
C LEU A 54 0.49 13.06 9.18
N ASP A 55 1.72 13.46 8.85
CA ASP A 55 2.56 12.77 7.86
C ASP A 55 2.85 11.32 8.28
N ASN A 56 3.03 11.08 9.58
CA ASN A 56 3.26 9.72 10.10
C ASN A 56 2.08 8.77 9.87
N VAL A 57 0.86 9.29 9.66
CA VAL A 57 -0.32 8.43 9.42
C VAL A 57 -0.16 7.60 8.15
N ALA A 58 0.43 8.16 7.11
CA ALA A 58 0.69 7.44 5.87
C ALA A 58 2.01 6.65 5.89
N GLY A 59 2.95 7.05 6.74
CA GLY A 59 4.27 6.41 6.84
C GLY A 59 4.24 5.02 7.47
N GLN A 60 5.32 4.28 7.31
CA GLN A 60 5.54 2.93 7.84
C GLN A 60 5.26 2.81 9.34
N ALA A 61 5.55 3.87 10.11
CA ALA A 61 5.37 3.88 11.56
C ALA A 61 3.91 3.63 12.00
N VAL A 62 2.93 4.00 11.18
CA VAL A 62 1.50 3.80 11.46
C VAL A 62 0.87 2.81 10.49
N ALA A 63 1.12 2.94 9.19
CA ALA A 63 0.49 2.12 8.16
C ALA A 63 0.81 0.62 8.32
N LEU A 64 2.08 0.27 8.61
CA LEU A 64 2.48 -1.13 8.81
C LEU A 64 1.87 -1.75 10.07
N PRO A 65 1.91 -1.14 11.27
CA PRO A 65 1.17 -1.65 12.43
C PRO A 65 -0.33 -1.84 12.17
N VAL A 66 -0.99 -0.90 11.49
CA VAL A 66 -2.42 -1.02 11.16
C VAL A 66 -2.67 -2.24 10.26
N LEU A 67 -1.86 -2.44 9.23
CA LEU A 67 -1.96 -3.59 8.34
C LEU A 67 -1.64 -4.90 9.09
N ALA A 68 -0.55 -4.93 9.85
CA ALA A 68 -0.10 -6.12 10.57
C ALA A 68 -1.10 -6.56 11.65
N LEU A 69 -1.61 -5.62 12.46
CA LEU A 69 -2.61 -5.91 13.49
C LEU A 69 -3.94 -6.37 12.86
N THR A 70 -4.37 -5.75 11.76
CA THR A 70 -5.56 -6.19 11.00
C THR A 70 -5.37 -7.61 10.48
N ALA A 71 -4.22 -7.89 9.88
CA ALA A 71 -3.92 -9.22 9.34
C ALA A 71 -3.82 -10.28 10.43
N LEU A 72 -3.16 -9.98 11.56
CA LEU A 72 -3.04 -10.89 12.68
C LEU A 72 -4.41 -11.20 13.30
N TRP A 73 -5.22 -10.16 13.53
CA TRP A 73 -6.59 -10.34 14.04
C TRP A 73 -7.43 -11.24 13.13
N LEU A 74 -7.39 -11.01 11.81
CA LEU A 74 -8.11 -11.84 10.83
C LEU A 74 -7.53 -13.25 10.73
N ALA A 75 -6.21 -13.41 10.84
CA ALA A 75 -5.55 -14.71 10.84
C ALA A 75 -5.99 -15.58 12.02
N VAL A 76 -6.00 -15.01 13.23
CA VAL A 76 -6.46 -15.68 14.45
C VAL A 76 -7.95 -16.02 14.35
N ARG A 77 -8.78 -15.05 13.93
CA ARG A 77 -10.24 -15.25 13.79
C ARG A 77 -10.59 -16.31 12.74
N GLY A 78 -9.91 -16.28 11.60
CA GLY A 78 -10.14 -17.18 10.46
C GLY A 78 -9.31 -18.47 10.52
N ARG A 79 -8.46 -18.63 11.53
CA ARG A 79 -7.51 -19.75 11.66
C ARG A 79 -6.73 -20.02 10.37
N THR A 80 -6.23 -18.96 9.73
CA THR A 80 -5.51 -19.03 8.46
C THR A 80 -4.38 -18.01 8.41
N TRP A 81 -3.24 -18.39 7.83
CA TRP A 81 -2.09 -17.49 7.64
C TRP A 81 -2.18 -16.62 6.39
N SER A 82 -3.25 -16.75 5.59
CA SER A 82 -3.43 -15.98 4.36
C SER A 82 -3.30 -14.45 4.57
N PRO A 83 -3.93 -13.81 5.59
CA PRO A 83 -3.76 -12.38 5.81
C PRO A 83 -2.32 -11.98 6.14
N VAL A 84 -1.59 -12.80 6.89
CA VAL A 84 -0.18 -12.52 7.24
C VAL A 84 0.73 -12.62 6.03
N ARG A 85 0.49 -13.59 5.12
CA ARG A 85 1.21 -13.65 3.83
C ARG A 85 1.02 -12.38 3.00
N LEU A 86 -0.19 -11.79 3.02
CA LEU A 86 -0.43 -10.53 2.32
C LEU A 86 0.46 -9.41 2.86
N VAL A 87 0.65 -9.30 4.19
CA VAL A 87 1.57 -8.31 4.78
C VAL A 87 2.98 -8.48 4.23
N VAL A 88 3.49 -9.72 4.22
CA VAL A 88 4.84 -10.01 3.70
C VAL A 88 4.97 -9.62 2.23
N LEU A 89 3.96 -9.92 1.40
CA LEU A 89 3.96 -9.54 -0.01
C LEU A 89 3.90 -8.02 -0.21
N VAL A 90 3.13 -7.32 0.62
CA VAL A 90 3.03 -5.85 0.61
C VAL A 90 4.37 -5.21 0.92
N GLU A 91 5.04 -5.65 1.99
CA GLU A 91 6.35 -5.13 2.38
C GLU A 91 7.44 -5.46 1.34
N ALA A 92 7.45 -6.69 0.84
CA ALA A 92 8.37 -7.07 -0.23
C ALA A 92 8.17 -6.22 -1.50
N ALA A 93 6.91 -5.93 -1.86
CA ALA A 93 6.60 -5.08 -3.00
C ALA A 93 6.96 -3.61 -2.73
N PHE A 94 6.76 -3.10 -1.51
CA PHE A 94 7.12 -1.74 -1.17
C PHE A 94 8.64 -1.53 -1.24
N PHE A 95 9.42 -2.32 -0.52
CA PHE A 95 10.87 -2.18 -0.53
C PHE A 95 11.50 -2.57 -1.87
N GLY A 96 11.04 -3.66 -2.49
CA GLY A 96 11.53 -4.11 -3.78
C GLY A 96 11.06 -3.26 -4.97
N GLY A 97 9.86 -2.67 -4.90
CA GLY A 97 9.30 -1.83 -5.95
C GLY A 97 9.62 -0.35 -5.76
N VAL A 98 9.06 0.28 -4.73
CA VAL A 98 9.27 1.71 -4.46
C VAL A 98 10.72 1.99 -4.11
N GLY A 99 11.34 1.19 -3.22
CA GLY A 99 12.73 1.34 -2.81
C GLY A 99 13.70 1.24 -3.99
N LEU A 100 13.52 0.23 -4.85
CA LEU A 100 14.34 0.06 -6.06
C LEU A 100 14.19 1.26 -7.01
N LEU A 101 12.97 1.72 -7.27
CA LEU A 101 12.72 2.87 -8.14
C LEU A 101 13.37 4.14 -7.58
N LYS A 102 13.33 4.36 -6.26
CA LYS A 102 14.00 5.49 -5.61
C LYS A 102 15.50 5.50 -5.90
N VAL A 103 16.15 4.38 -5.71
CA VAL A 103 17.61 4.26 -5.96
C VAL A 103 17.93 4.38 -7.44
N LEU A 104 17.17 3.75 -8.33
CA LEU A 104 17.41 3.78 -9.77
C LEU A 104 17.19 5.15 -10.39
N LEU A 105 16.18 5.89 -9.92
CA LEU A 105 15.83 7.19 -10.50
C LEU A 105 16.53 8.35 -9.78
N ALA A 106 17.00 8.16 -8.56
CA ALA A 106 17.88 9.04 -7.80
C ALA A 106 17.57 10.53 -7.98
N ARG A 107 16.32 10.93 -7.67
CA ARG A 107 15.87 12.32 -7.73
C ARG A 107 15.96 12.94 -6.35
N GLY A 108 16.62 14.08 -6.23
CA GLY A 108 16.66 14.86 -4.99
C GLY A 108 15.31 15.41 -4.57
N SER A 109 15.10 15.56 -3.26
CA SER A 109 13.91 16.20 -2.69
C SER A 109 13.86 17.70 -2.99
N THR A 110 12.75 18.33 -2.64
CA THR A 110 12.61 19.79 -2.77
C THR A 110 13.64 20.56 -1.94
N ALA A 111 14.08 20.01 -0.79
CA ALA A 111 15.14 20.58 0.05
C ALA A 111 16.49 20.72 -0.70
N MET A 112 16.75 19.85 -1.67
CA MET A 112 17.94 19.96 -2.52
C MET A 112 17.80 21.00 -3.65
N GLY A 113 16.61 21.54 -3.90
CA GLY A 113 16.33 22.59 -4.88
C GLY A 113 16.46 22.17 -6.36
N ASP A 114 16.89 20.95 -6.65
CA ASP A 114 17.13 20.43 -7.99
C ASP A 114 16.19 19.27 -8.35
N PRO A 115 15.21 19.47 -9.25
CA PRO A 115 14.26 18.43 -9.65
C PRO A 115 14.81 17.41 -10.67
N ARG A 116 16.10 17.47 -11.01
CA ARG A 116 16.69 16.54 -11.98
C ARG A 116 16.78 15.13 -11.43
N PHE A 117 16.66 14.16 -12.31
CA PHE A 117 16.84 12.73 -12.03
C PHE A 117 18.31 12.36 -12.15
N PHE A 118 18.70 11.23 -11.53
CA PHE A 118 20.04 10.66 -11.55
C PHE A 118 21.14 11.55 -10.95
N VAL A 119 20.76 12.58 -10.20
CA VAL A 119 21.70 13.47 -9.50
C VAL A 119 21.65 13.28 -7.99
N GLY A 120 20.59 12.64 -7.48
CA GLY A 120 20.45 12.31 -6.06
C GLY A 120 21.34 11.14 -5.69
N GLN A 121 21.69 11.07 -4.41
CA GLN A 121 22.48 9.98 -3.83
C GLN A 121 21.88 9.58 -2.49
N LEU A 122 21.88 8.30 -2.17
CA LEU A 122 21.50 7.82 -0.85
C LEU A 122 22.63 8.08 0.16
N GLU A 123 23.87 7.93 -0.30
CA GLU A 123 25.05 8.15 0.51
C GLU A 123 25.27 9.65 0.75
N GLY A 124 25.34 10.04 2.02
CA GLY A 124 25.57 11.44 2.45
C GLY A 124 24.32 12.32 2.53
N THR A 125 23.28 12.05 1.73
CA THR A 125 22.01 12.82 1.74
C THR A 125 20.81 12.03 2.27
N GLY A 126 20.98 10.73 2.50
CA GLY A 126 19.90 9.87 2.98
C GLY A 126 18.66 9.89 2.06
N TRP A 127 17.49 9.92 2.66
CA TRP A 127 16.21 9.89 1.93
C TRP A 127 15.95 11.14 1.08
N GLU A 128 16.59 12.26 1.39
CA GLU A 128 16.48 13.50 0.62
C GLU A 128 17.07 13.37 -0.79
N GLY A 129 18.07 12.49 -0.97
CA GLY A 129 18.69 12.22 -2.26
C GLY A 129 17.88 11.29 -3.16
N ILE A 130 16.80 10.67 -2.67
CA ILE A 130 16.01 9.67 -3.40
C ILE A 130 14.50 9.90 -3.22
N ALA A 131 14.01 11.09 -3.55
CA ALA A 131 12.62 11.47 -3.30
C ALA A 131 11.59 10.80 -4.22
N TYR A 132 11.96 10.45 -5.46
CA TYR A 132 11.02 9.91 -6.47
C TYR A 132 11.04 8.39 -6.54
N PRO A 133 9.87 7.74 -6.61
CA PRO A 133 8.54 8.26 -6.32
C PRO A 133 8.30 8.45 -4.81
N SER A 134 7.26 9.21 -4.43
CA SER A 134 6.92 9.43 -3.01
C SER A 134 6.60 8.12 -2.29
N GLY A 135 7.29 7.86 -1.18
CA GLY A 135 7.04 6.71 -0.30
C GLY A 135 5.68 6.81 0.36
N HIS A 136 5.38 7.92 1.05
CA HIS A 136 4.11 8.13 1.76
C HIS A 136 2.89 8.01 0.86
N ALA A 137 2.95 8.57 -0.37
CA ALA A 137 1.87 8.40 -1.34
C ALA A 137 1.68 6.94 -1.76
N ALA A 138 2.78 6.20 -1.96
CA ALA A 138 2.73 4.78 -2.31
C ALA A 138 2.21 3.92 -1.14
N GLU A 139 2.66 4.18 0.09
CA GLU A 139 2.22 3.51 1.32
C GLU A 139 0.73 3.71 1.57
N ALA A 140 0.23 4.94 1.41
CA ALA A 140 -1.19 5.26 1.54
C ALA A 140 -2.06 4.42 0.60
N VAL A 141 -1.60 4.17 -0.62
CA VAL A 141 -2.32 3.31 -1.57
C VAL A 141 -2.13 1.83 -1.24
N LEU A 142 -0.90 1.39 -1.06
CA LEU A 142 -0.55 -0.03 -0.98
C LEU A 142 -0.96 -0.65 0.36
N LEU A 143 -0.53 -0.07 1.50
CA LEU A 143 -0.77 -0.65 2.81
C LEU A 143 -2.23 -0.51 3.23
N TYR A 144 -2.80 0.69 3.15
CA TYR A 144 -4.21 0.89 3.50
C TYR A 144 -5.16 0.24 2.49
N GLY A 145 -4.78 0.16 1.21
CA GLY A 145 -5.51 -0.61 0.22
C GLY A 145 -5.55 -2.11 0.55
N ALA A 146 -4.44 -2.67 1.05
CA ALA A 146 -4.38 -4.03 1.55
C ALA A 146 -5.26 -4.22 2.81
N VAL A 147 -5.30 -3.26 3.74
CA VAL A 147 -6.23 -3.28 4.89
C VAL A 147 -7.68 -3.35 4.42
N VAL A 148 -8.08 -2.46 3.51
CA VAL A 148 -9.45 -2.45 2.96
C VAL A 148 -9.77 -3.76 2.25
N HIS A 149 -8.82 -4.30 1.47
CA HIS A 149 -8.97 -5.60 0.82
C HIS A 149 -9.19 -6.73 1.83
N LEU A 150 -8.38 -6.82 2.88
CA LEU A 150 -8.51 -7.83 3.94
C LEU A 150 -9.87 -7.74 4.63
N LEU A 151 -10.28 -6.54 5.06
CA LEU A 151 -11.57 -6.33 5.72
C LEU A 151 -12.74 -6.70 4.81
N CYS A 152 -12.70 -6.29 3.54
CA CYS A 152 -13.76 -6.60 2.58
C CYS A 152 -13.85 -8.09 2.22
N THR A 153 -12.72 -8.79 2.20
CA THR A 153 -12.66 -10.21 1.81
C THR A 153 -13.05 -11.11 2.98
N HIS A 154 -12.53 -10.85 4.18
CA HIS A 154 -12.74 -11.75 5.34
C HIS A 154 -14.00 -11.45 6.14
N LEU A 155 -14.48 -10.20 6.14
CA LEU A 155 -15.70 -9.83 6.91
C LEU A 155 -16.95 -9.73 6.04
N SER A 156 -16.79 -9.68 4.70
CA SER A 156 -17.91 -9.52 3.74
C SER A 156 -18.90 -8.41 4.15
N PRO A 157 -18.40 -7.17 4.43
CA PRO A 157 -19.24 -6.11 4.99
C PRO A 157 -20.34 -5.68 4.02
N GLY A 158 -21.44 -5.16 4.55
CA GLY A 158 -22.52 -4.58 3.77
C GLY A 158 -22.07 -3.38 2.93
N ARG A 159 -22.92 -2.98 1.97
CA ARG A 159 -22.59 -1.92 0.99
C ARG A 159 -22.16 -0.61 1.65
N ALA A 160 -22.86 -0.16 2.69
CA ALA A 160 -22.56 1.09 3.38
C ALA A 160 -21.16 1.06 4.01
N THR A 161 -20.83 0.01 4.78
CA THR A 161 -19.51 -0.17 5.40
C THR A 161 -18.41 -0.22 4.35
N ARG A 162 -18.64 -0.91 3.22
CA ARG A 162 -17.69 -0.96 2.11
C ARG A 162 -17.40 0.42 1.52
N ILE A 163 -18.44 1.25 1.35
CA ILE A 163 -18.28 2.63 0.89
C ILE A 163 -17.44 3.43 1.90
N VAL A 164 -17.75 3.34 3.20
CA VAL A 164 -17.00 4.04 4.26
C VAL A 164 -15.52 3.63 4.25
N LEU A 165 -15.21 2.34 4.13
CA LEU A 165 -13.83 1.86 4.05
C LEU A 165 -13.08 2.46 2.85
N HIS A 166 -13.70 2.50 1.67
CA HIS A 166 -13.06 3.08 0.48
C HIS A 166 -12.92 4.61 0.57
N LEU A 167 -13.90 5.29 1.16
CA LEU A 167 -13.80 6.74 1.41
C LEU A 167 -12.71 7.06 2.44
N GLY A 168 -12.60 6.26 3.50
CA GLY A 168 -11.52 6.37 4.48
C GLY A 168 -10.15 6.18 3.82
N TRP A 169 -10.02 5.17 2.97
CA TRP A 169 -8.80 4.93 2.18
C TRP A 169 -8.48 6.12 1.26
N ALA A 170 -9.47 6.63 0.52
CA ALA A 170 -9.28 7.84 -0.30
C ALA A 170 -8.88 9.05 0.56
N GLY A 171 -9.46 9.20 1.75
CA GLY A 171 -9.10 10.23 2.72
C GLY A 171 -7.63 10.14 3.16
N VAL A 172 -7.13 8.94 3.44
CA VAL A 172 -5.70 8.71 3.78
C VAL A 172 -4.79 9.08 2.61
N MET A 173 -5.14 8.71 1.37
CA MET A 173 -4.36 9.09 0.19
C MET A 173 -4.30 10.61 0.01
N LEU A 174 -5.42 11.31 0.18
CA LEU A 174 -5.48 12.78 0.12
C LEU A 174 -4.70 13.42 1.25
N LEU A 175 -4.78 12.88 2.46
CA LEU A 175 -4.03 13.35 3.61
C LEU A 175 -2.52 13.21 3.36
N ALA A 176 -2.07 12.02 2.98
CA ALA A 176 -0.66 11.73 2.71
C ALA A 176 -0.07 12.67 1.66
N THR A 177 -0.75 12.79 0.52
CA THR A 177 -0.27 13.64 -0.58
C THR A 177 -0.36 15.12 -0.23
N GLY A 178 -1.44 15.57 0.40
CA GLY A 178 -1.64 16.95 0.80
C GLY A 178 -0.67 17.41 1.87
N VAL A 179 -0.42 16.58 2.88
CA VAL A 179 0.53 16.88 3.97
C VAL A 179 1.97 16.90 3.44
N SER A 180 2.39 15.88 2.70
CA SER A 180 3.74 15.84 2.12
C SER A 180 3.98 16.98 1.12
N PHE A 181 2.95 17.40 0.37
CA PHE A 181 3.00 18.58 -0.47
C PHE A 181 3.15 19.86 0.35
N TRP A 182 2.32 20.03 1.39
CA TRP A 182 2.35 21.22 2.24
C TRP A 182 3.66 21.32 3.03
N LEU A 183 4.21 20.19 3.49
CA LEU A 183 5.53 20.16 4.16
C LEU A 183 6.70 20.39 3.21
N GLY A 184 6.49 20.34 1.91
CA GLY A 184 7.54 20.52 0.92
C GLY A 184 8.56 19.38 0.88
N PHE A 185 8.17 18.15 1.22
CA PHE A 185 9.07 16.99 1.21
C PHE A 185 9.30 16.44 -0.20
N HIS A 186 8.31 16.64 -1.08
CA HIS A 186 8.27 16.05 -2.40
C HIS A 186 7.87 17.05 -3.47
N TRP A 187 8.40 16.86 -4.66
CA TRP A 187 7.88 17.49 -5.87
C TRP A 187 6.47 16.96 -6.15
N THR A 188 5.63 17.77 -6.79
CA THR A 188 4.26 17.37 -7.13
C THR A 188 4.22 16.07 -7.95
N THR A 189 5.15 15.94 -8.91
CA THR A 189 5.24 14.73 -9.73
C THR A 189 5.66 13.51 -8.94
N ASP A 190 6.44 13.62 -7.85
CA ASP A 190 6.79 12.50 -6.96
C ASP A 190 5.55 11.92 -6.28
N LEU A 191 4.64 12.80 -5.82
CA LEU A 191 3.41 12.42 -5.15
C LEU A 191 2.48 11.64 -6.09
N VAL A 192 2.26 12.18 -7.31
CA VAL A 192 1.44 11.51 -8.31
C VAL A 192 2.06 10.16 -8.73
N ALA A 193 3.38 10.12 -8.90
CA ALA A 193 4.10 8.89 -9.20
C ALA A 193 3.96 7.85 -8.09
N GLY A 194 4.02 8.28 -6.82
CA GLY A 194 3.80 7.42 -5.67
C GLY A 194 2.42 6.77 -5.67
N LEU A 195 1.36 7.54 -5.96
CA LEU A 195 0.00 7.00 -6.09
C LEU A 195 -0.11 5.95 -7.21
N LEU A 196 0.51 6.22 -8.38
CA LEU A 196 0.49 5.30 -9.51
C LEU A 196 1.24 4.00 -9.19
N VAL A 197 2.45 4.09 -8.65
CA VAL A 197 3.26 2.94 -8.26
C VAL A 197 2.58 2.15 -7.14
N GLY A 198 2.06 2.82 -6.11
CA GLY A 198 1.29 2.16 -5.05
C GLY A 198 0.10 1.37 -5.60
N GLY A 199 -0.65 1.94 -6.56
CA GLY A 199 -1.74 1.27 -7.26
C GLY A 199 -1.30 0.05 -8.07
N MET A 200 -0.18 0.18 -8.81
CA MET A 200 0.41 -0.94 -9.55
C MET A 200 0.82 -2.09 -8.63
N LEU A 201 1.56 -1.75 -7.57
CA LEU A 201 2.06 -2.74 -6.61
C LEU A 201 0.90 -3.42 -5.87
N LEU A 202 -0.13 -2.68 -5.49
CA LEU A 202 -1.33 -3.26 -4.89
C LEU A 202 -1.99 -4.29 -5.83
N HIS A 203 -2.13 -3.97 -7.12
CA HIS A 203 -2.65 -4.93 -8.09
C HIS A 203 -1.81 -6.20 -8.18
N LEU A 204 -0.48 -6.05 -8.31
CA LEU A 204 0.46 -7.18 -8.41
C LEU A 204 0.44 -8.04 -7.15
N VAL A 205 0.46 -7.41 -5.98
CA VAL A 205 0.40 -8.11 -4.69
C VAL A 205 -0.90 -8.89 -4.55
N LEU A 206 -2.05 -8.29 -4.88
CA LEU A 206 -3.34 -8.98 -4.79
C LEU A 206 -3.46 -10.14 -5.79
N LEU A 207 -2.87 -10.02 -6.98
CA LEU A 207 -2.78 -11.13 -7.95
C LEU A 207 -1.89 -12.25 -7.41
N ALA A 208 -0.69 -11.92 -6.91
CA ALA A 208 0.24 -12.89 -6.35
C ALA A 208 -0.36 -13.61 -5.12
N HIS A 209 -1.04 -12.85 -4.24
CA HIS A 209 -1.70 -13.39 -3.06
C HIS A 209 -2.80 -14.40 -3.42
N ARG A 210 -3.69 -14.06 -4.37
CA ARG A 210 -4.73 -14.97 -4.87
C ARG A 210 -4.13 -16.21 -5.50
N TRP A 211 -3.13 -16.06 -6.37
CA TRP A 211 -2.42 -17.17 -7.00
C TRP A 211 -1.81 -18.12 -5.97
N TRP A 212 -1.30 -17.57 -4.88
CA TRP A 212 -0.71 -18.37 -3.79
C TRP A 212 -1.79 -19.08 -2.98
N ASP A 213 -2.87 -18.38 -2.61
CA ASP A 213 -3.98 -18.96 -1.84
C ASP A 213 -4.67 -20.10 -2.62
N ASP A 214 -4.79 -19.99 -3.94
CA ASP A 214 -5.36 -21.04 -4.79
C ASP A 214 -4.49 -22.31 -4.84
N ARG A 215 -3.20 -22.20 -4.59
CA ARG A 215 -2.21 -23.28 -4.69
C ARG A 215 -1.72 -23.82 -3.35
N ALA A 216 -1.73 -22.98 -2.33
CA ALA A 216 -1.27 -23.42 -1.00
C ALA A 216 -2.24 -24.45 -0.43
N PRO A 217 -1.76 -25.61 0.05
CA PRO A 217 -2.58 -26.47 0.89
C PRO A 217 -3.08 -25.60 2.05
N ARG A 218 -4.37 -25.68 2.35
CA ARG A 218 -4.93 -24.96 3.51
C ARG A 218 -4.24 -25.51 4.76
N VAL A 219 -3.20 -24.79 5.20
CA VAL A 219 -2.56 -25.07 6.48
C VAL A 219 -3.57 -24.69 7.55
N LEU A 220 -4.33 -25.68 8.01
CA LEU A 220 -5.26 -25.53 9.13
C LEU A 220 -4.42 -25.34 10.40
N LEU A 221 -4.76 -24.37 11.24
CA LEU A 221 -4.16 -24.27 12.57
C LEU A 221 -4.52 -25.52 13.39
N PRO A 222 -3.66 -26.00 14.32
CA PRO A 222 -3.77 -27.30 15.00
C PRO A 222 -5.15 -27.64 15.58
N ALA A 223 -5.93 -26.66 16.01
CA ALA A 223 -7.28 -26.87 16.54
C ALA A 223 -8.33 -27.37 15.50
N GLN A 224 -7.98 -27.43 14.21
CA GLN A 224 -8.86 -28.04 13.19
C GLN A 224 -8.53 -29.50 12.93
N LEU A 225 -7.43 -30.00 13.45
CA LEU A 225 -7.05 -31.41 13.37
C LEU A 225 -7.84 -32.23 14.41
N ASP A 226 -8.03 -31.71 15.64
CA ASP A 226 -8.78 -32.38 16.70
C ASP A 226 -10.24 -32.68 16.33
N GLY A 227 -10.92 -31.74 15.63
CA GLY A 227 -12.33 -31.95 15.25
C GLY A 227 -12.54 -32.95 14.10
N ARG A 228 -11.51 -33.28 13.31
CA ARG A 228 -11.60 -34.29 12.26
C ARG A 228 -11.40 -35.68 12.77
N ASP A 229 -10.60 -35.83 13.80
CA ASP A 229 -10.34 -37.15 14.41
C ASP A 229 -11.58 -37.62 15.19
N GLU A 230 -12.35 -36.65 15.80
CA GLU A 230 -13.64 -36.98 16.45
C GLU A 230 -14.73 -37.37 15.44
N GLU A 231 -14.82 -36.72 14.26
CA GLU A 231 -15.77 -37.10 13.21
C GLU A 231 -15.45 -38.46 12.59
N LEU A 232 -14.16 -38.77 12.41
CA LEU A 232 -13.71 -40.04 11.86
C LEU A 232 -13.95 -41.20 12.82
N THR A 233 -13.79 -40.97 14.14
CA THR A 233 -14.07 -41.99 15.18
C THR A 233 -15.55 -42.16 15.40
N ALA A 234 -16.37 -41.13 15.37
CA ALA A 234 -17.83 -41.19 15.49
C ALA A 234 -18.53 -41.86 14.28
N GLY A 235 -17.90 -41.82 13.09
CA GLY A 235 -18.38 -42.49 11.88
C GLY A 235 -18.13 -44.00 11.84
N SER A 236 -17.14 -44.50 12.59
CA SER A 236 -16.72 -45.91 12.59
C SER A 236 -17.62 -46.85 13.45
N ASP A 237 -18.38 -46.28 14.38
CA ASP A 237 -19.22 -47.09 15.30
C ASP A 237 -20.65 -47.35 14.78
N ARG A 238 -20.96 -46.98 13.54
CA ARG A 238 -22.23 -47.37 12.92
C ARG A 238 -22.14 -48.77 12.29
N THR A 239 -22.19 -49.79 13.11
CA THR A 239 -22.39 -51.16 12.65
C THR A 239 -23.76 -51.27 11.97
N PRO A 240 -23.90 -51.85 10.77
CA PRO A 240 -25.21 -52.10 10.16
C PRO A 240 -25.95 -53.15 10.94
N ALA A 241 -27.08 -52.81 11.54
CA ALA A 241 -28.01 -53.77 12.14
C ALA A 241 -28.43 -54.80 11.10
N ALA A 242 -28.07 -56.05 11.31
CA ALA A 242 -28.49 -57.20 10.52
C ALA A 242 -30.03 -57.26 10.50
N ARG A 243 -30.60 -57.26 9.32
CA ARG A 243 -32.01 -57.63 9.09
C ARG A 243 -32.10 -59.14 9.12
N ALA A 244 -32.82 -59.64 10.09
CA ALA A 244 -33.43 -60.98 10.10
C ALA A 244 -34.86 -60.88 9.54
#